data_114f5be0df4681c61cc1d0b0c7e45595
#
_entry.id   114f5be0df4681c61cc1d0b0c7e45595
#
_cell.length_a   1.000
_cell.length_b   1.000
_cell.length_c   1.000
_cell.angle_alpha   90.00
_cell.angle_beta   90.00
_cell.angle_gamma   90.00
#
_symmetry.space_group_name_H-M   'P 1'
#
loop_
_entity.id
_entity.type
_entity.pdbx_description
1 polymer ?
#
loop_
_entity_poly.entity_id
_entity_poly.type
_entity_poly.pdbx_seq_one_letter_code
_entity_poly.pdbx_strand_id
1 'polypeptide(L)'
;LILRKLLASSTEAVVATLDAIRARLQRLLDKQTIDEEWIQQLIENEDLDEDLLEEDDPVASQADGTPPVDYALVREELAELDEYLRLARNIREDQKSHALLSALQQGFERMGAMGAARKAVIFTESRRTQDYLARYLEAHGYAGKITMFSGGNQGPASTGIYQRWLAQYTGSDRVTGSPAIDRRTALIDHFRQESQILIAT
;
A
#
# COMPACT_ATOMS: atom_id res chain seq x y z
N LEU A 1 -17.97 3.20 5.47
CA LEU A 1 -17.36 2.73 4.21
C LEU A 1 -15.94 2.20 4.43
N ILE A 2 -15.10 2.93 5.19
CA ILE A 2 -13.69 2.60 5.51
C ILE A 2 -13.57 1.20 6.14
N LEU A 3 -14.38 0.86 7.13
CA LEU A 3 -14.39 -0.46 7.78
C LEU A 3 -14.66 -1.62 6.80
N ARG A 4 -15.49 -1.41 5.78
CA ARG A 4 -15.75 -2.43 4.76
C ARG A 4 -14.56 -2.64 3.82
N LYS A 5 -13.86 -1.56 3.44
CA LYS A 5 -12.62 -1.64 2.65
C LYS A 5 -11.51 -2.34 3.46
N LEU A 6 -11.36 -2.01 4.74
CA LEU A 6 -10.42 -2.69 5.65
C LEU A 6 -10.70 -4.18 5.78
N LEU A 7 -11.97 -4.59 5.93
CA LEU A 7 -12.36 -6.01 6.00
C LEU A 7 -12.13 -6.77 4.68
N ALA A 8 -12.05 -6.06 3.54
CA ALA A 8 -11.71 -6.65 2.25
C ALA A 8 -10.18 -6.83 2.07
N SER A 9 -9.37 -6.12 2.84
CA SER A 9 -7.91 -6.17 2.82
C SER A 9 -7.34 -7.42 3.52
N SER A 10 -6.03 -7.62 3.43
CA SER A 10 -5.35 -8.67 4.21
C SER A 10 -5.39 -8.34 5.70
N THR A 11 -5.37 -9.35 6.55
CA THR A 11 -5.33 -9.18 8.01
C THR A 11 -4.14 -8.31 8.44
N GLU A 12 -2.99 -8.47 7.79
CA GLU A 12 -1.80 -7.65 8.08
C GLU A 12 -2.01 -6.17 7.72
N ALA A 13 -2.65 -5.88 6.58
CA ALA A 13 -2.98 -4.50 6.20
C ALA A 13 -3.98 -3.88 7.19
N VAL A 14 -4.95 -4.65 7.68
CA VAL A 14 -5.89 -4.22 8.74
C VAL A 14 -5.12 -3.88 10.02
N VAL A 15 -4.25 -4.79 10.49
CA VAL A 15 -3.42 -4.57 11.68
C VAL A 15 -2.56 -3.32 11.52
N ALA A 16 -1.88 -3.16 10.40
CA ALA A 16 -1.04 -1.98 10.15
C ALA A 16 -1.84 -0.67 10.16
N THR A 17 -3.07 -0.68 9.61
CA THR A 17 -3.96 0.49 9.65
C THR A 17 -4.42 0.81 11.06
N LEU A 18 -4.87 -0.20 11.82
CA LEU A 18 -5.30 -0.03 13.21
C LEU A 18 -4.14 0.45 14.10
N ASP A 19 -2.92 -0.07 13.90
CA ASP A 19 -1.73 0.39 14.61
C ASP A 19 -1.41 1.87 14.31
N ALA A 20 -1.57 2.31 13.06
CA ALA A 20 -1.36 3.71 12.68
C ALA A 20 -2.41 4.63 13.34
N ILE A 21 -3.69 4.24 13.34
CA ILE A 21 -4.77 4.98 14.01
C ILE A 21 -4.50 5.05 15.52
N ARG A 22 -4.15 3.92 16.12
CA ARG A 22 -3.80 3.84 17.55
C ARG A 22 -2.66 4.78 17.91
N ALA A 23 -1.58 4.74 17.14
CA ALA A 23 -0.42 5.61 17.37
C ALA A 23 -0.77 7.10 17.24
N ARG A 24 -1.71 7.44 16.35
CA ARG A 24 -2.22 8.81 16.19
C ARG A 24 -3.01 9.25 17.42
N LEU A 25 -3.97 8.43 17.91
CA LEU A 25 -4.76 8.75 19.08
C LEU A 25 -3.89 8.82 20.35
N GLN A 26 -2.91 7.95 20.49
CA GLN A 26 -1.95 7.98 21.59
C GLN A 26 -1.17 9.29 21.63
N ARG A 27 -0.69 9.77 20.47
CA ARG A 27 0.00 11.07 20.38
C ARG A 27 -0.90 12.24 20.76
N LEU A 28 -2.21 12.17 20.46
CA LEU A 28 -3.18 13.17 20.90
C LEU A 28 -3.28 13.24 22.43
N LEU A 29 -3.27 12.08 23.12
CA LEU A 29 -3.28 12.03 24.59
C LEU A 29 -1.96 12.52 25.20
N ASP A 30 -0.82 12.14 24.62
CA ASP A 30 0.51 12.45 25.15
C ASP A 30 0.83 13.96 25.04
N LYS A 31 0.32 14.63 24.02
CA LYS A 31 0.66 16.05 23.78
C LYS A 31 -0.18 17.04 24.58
N GLN A 32 -1.31 16.70 25.13
CA GLN A 32 -2.26 17.57 25.90
C GLN A 32 -2.31 19.06 25.46
N THR A 33 -1.54 19.44 24.46
CA THR A 33 -1.45 20.77 23.83
C THR A 33 -1.43 20.55 22.31
N ILE A 34 -2.43 21.06 21.65
CA ILE A 34 -2.53 21.05 20.19
C ILE A 34 -1.64 22.20 19.71
N ASP A 35 -0.43 21.89 19.22
CA ASP A 35 0.35 22.80 18.43
C ASP A 35 -0.15 22.76 16.98
N GLU A 36 -0.48 23.90 16.40
CA GLU A 36 -0.94 24.03 15.00
C GLU A 36 0.08 23.46 14.00
N GLU A 37 1.37 23.55 14.29
CA GLU A 37 2.44 22.92 13.51
C GLU A 37 2.30 21.39 13.39
N TRP A 38 1.71 20.74 14.37
CA TRP A 38 1.51 19.31 14.38
C TRP A 38 0.36 18.85 13.47
N ILE A 39 -0.72 19.66 13.35
CA ILE A 39 -1.80 19.42 12.40
C ILE A 39 -1.26 19.49 10.98
N GLN A 40 -0.36 20.44 10.71
CA GLN A 40 0.28 20.60 9.42
C GLN A 40 1.21 19.44 9.06
N GLN A 41 1.99 18.93 10.01
CA GLN A 41 2.81 17.72 9.82
C GLN A 41 1.98 16.43 9.63
N LEU A 42 0.76 16.40 10.13
CA LEU A 42 -0.17 15.28 9.95
C LEU A 42 -0.76 15.25 8.53
N ILE A 43 -0.96 16.42 7.95
CA ILE A 43 -1.44 16.62 6.57
C ILE A 43 -0.30 16.35 5.58
N GLU A 44 0.95 16.72 5.94
CA GLU A 44 2.14 16.57 5.08
C GLU A 44 2.79 15.18 5.12
N ASN A 45 2.47 14.34 6.11
CA ASN A 45 2.94 12.95 6.12
C ASN A 45 2.12 12.11 5.14
N GLU A 46 2.63 12.03 3.92
CA GLU A 46 2.13 11.23 2.78
C GLU A 46 1.98 9.71 3.05
N ASP A 47 2.34 9.23 4.26
CA ASP A 47 2.22 7.83 4.66
C ASP A 47 0.82 7.42 5.18
N LEU A 48 -0.08 8.37 5.36
CA LEU A 48 -1.50 8.07 5.47
C LEU A 48 -2.03 7.95 4.05
N ASP A 49 -2.29 6.71 3.62
CA ASP A 49 -2.88 6.38 2.32
C ASP A 49 -3.80 7.50 1.84
N GLU A 50 -3.54 8.04 0.64
CA GLU A 50 -4.44 8.95 -0.06
C GLU A 50 -5.89 8.44 -0.03
N ASP A 51 -6.08 7.12 0.03
CA ASP A 51 -7.38 6.45 0.18
C ASP A 51 -8.14 6.79 1.46
N LEU A 52 -7.47 7.26 2.53
CA LEU A 52 -8.12 7.71 3.76
C LEU A 52 -8.49 9.20 3.70
N LEU A 53 -7.90 9.95 2.76
CA LEU A 53 -8.13 11.38 2.60
C LEU A 53 -9.14 11.70 1.47
N GLU A 54 -9.38 10.77 0.52
CA GLU A 54 -10.26 11.02 -0.62
C GLU A 54 -11.78 10.96 -0.29
N GLU A 55 -12.18 10.49 0.89
CA GLU A 55 -13.61 10.40 1.25
C GLU A 55 -14.11 11.45 2.26
N ASP A 56 -13.24 12.30 2.80
CA ASP A 56 -13.69 13.48 3.53
C ASP A 56 -13.68 14.67 2.57
N ASP A 57 -14.88 15.14 2.22
CA ASP A 57 -15.12 16.44 1.58
C ASP A 57 -14.18 17.48 2.20
N PRO A 58 -13.60 18.40 1.38
CA PRO A 58 -12.82 19.50 1.91
C PRO A 58 -13.74 20.44 2.70
N VAL A 59 -14.11 20.04 3.90
CA VAL A 59 -14.73 20.96 4.83
C VAL A 59 -13.64 21.83 5.41
N ALA A 60 -13.42 22.91 4.67
CA ALA A 60 -13.07 24.20 5.17
C ALA A 60 -11.90 24.26 6.18
N SER A 61 -10.74 24.54 5.67
CA SER A 61 -9.88 25.57 6.26
C SER A 61 -10.75 26.78 6.67
N GLN A 62 -10.70 27.11 7.94
CA GLN A 62 -11.34 28.23 8.60
C GLN A 62 -12.65 27.90 9.32
N ALA A 63 -12.52 27.67 10.63
CA ALA A 63 -13.40 28.32 11.58
C ALA A 63 -12.80 28.22 12.99
N ASP A 64 -12.57 29.33 13.60
CA ASP A 64 -12.70 29.58 15.02
C ASP A 64 -13.91 28.76 15.55
N GLY A 65 -13.69 27.70 16.32
CA GLY A 65 -14.77 26.93 16.89
C GLY A 65 -14.64 25.40 16.84
N THR A 66 -13.47 24.85 16.65
CA THR A 66 -13.27 23.39 16.81
C THR A 66 -13.65 22.99 18.24
N PRO A 67 -14.63 22.08 18.43
CA PRO A 67 -15.02 21.66 19.78
C PRO A 67 -13.80 21.08 20.50
N PRO A 68 -13.65 21.32 21.81
CA PRO A 68 -12.55 20.79 22.58
C PRO A 68 -12.52 19.27 22.46
N VAL A 69 -11.35 18.71 22.22
CA VAL A 69 -11.15 17.26 22.13
C VAL A 69 -11.55 16.62 23.45
N ASP A 70 -12.51 15.70 23.42
CA ASP A 70 -12.88 14.93 24.60
C ASP A 70 -11.87 13.78 24.81
N TYR A 71 -10.89 14.02 25.67
CA TYR A 71 -9.86 13.02 25.98
C TYR A 71 -10.40 11.76 26.65
N ALA A 72 -11.62 11.79 27.22
CA ALA A 72 -12.24 10.58 27.77
C ALA A 72 -12.69 9.67 26.62
N LEU A 73 -13.33 10.21 25.60
CA LEU A 73 -13.69 9.47 24.39
C LEU A 73 -12.44 8.93 23.65
N VAL A 74 -11.37 9.72 23.55
CA VAL A 74 -10.12 9.24 22.92
C VAL A 74 -9.53 8.04 23.66
N ARG A 75 -9.63 7.99 25.00
CA ARG A 75 -9.17 6.82 25.78
C ARG A 75 -10.05 5.60 25.57
N GLU A 76 -11.35 5.78 25.44
CA GLU A 76 -12.30 4.70 25.14
C GLU A 76 -12.02 4.12 23.74
N GLU A 77 -11.85 4.97 22.74
CA GLU A 77 -11.49 4.54 21.38
C GLU A 77 -10.16 3.80 21.34
N LEU A 78 -9.16 4.25 22.09
CA LEU A 78 -7.88 3.54 22.21
C LEU A 78 -8.04 2.14 22.80
N ALA A 79 -8.87 1.99 23.83
CA ALA A 79 -9.13 0.69 24.45
C ALA A 79 -9.84 -0.27 23.47
N GLU A 80 -10.78 0.23 22.67
CA GLU A 80 -11.45 -0.55 21.62
C GLU A 80 -10.46 -0.95 20.53
N LEU A 81 -9.60 -0.04 20.08
CA LEU A 81 -8.56 -0.32 19.08
C LEU A 81 -7.58 -1.39 19.56
N ASP A 82 -7.17 -1.35 20.83
CA ASP A 82 -6.30 -2.36 21.43
C ASP A 82 -6.94 -3.76 21.39
N GLU A 83 -8.25 -3.85 21.65
CA GLU A 83 -9.00 -5.10 21.56
C GLU A 83 -9.08 -5.59 20.10
N TYR A 84 -9.40 -4.70 19.14
CA TYR A 84 -9.43 -5.05 17.72
C TYR A 84 -8.06 -5.51 17.20
N LEU A 85 -6.98 -4.84 17.60
CA LEU A 85 -5.62 -5.24 17.28
C LEU A 85 -5.29 -6.62 17.85
N ARG A 86 -5.69 -6.88 19.10
CA ARG A 86 -5.50 -8.19 19.72
C ARG A 86 -6.23 -9.29 18.94
N LEU A 87 -7.47 -9.05 18.54
CA LEU A 87 -8.26 -10.00 17.75
C LEU A 87 -7.64 -10.23 16.37
N ALA A 88 -7.28 -9.14 15.67
CA ALA A 88 -6.69 -9.22 14.33
C ALA A 88 -5.34 -9.95 14.33
N ARG A 89 -4.47 -9.69 15.32
CA ARG A 89 -3.17 -10.36 15.47
C ARG A 89 -3.28 -11.86 15.81
N ASN A 90 -4.41 -12.29 16.37
CA ASN A 90 -4.69 -13.69 16.64
C ASN A 90 -5.13 -14.48 15.39
N ILE A 91 -5.45 -13.80 14.30
CA ILE A 91 -5.74 -14.46 13.01
C ILE A 91 -4.43 -14.97 12.43
N ARG A 92 -4.13 -16.23 12.60
CA ARG A 92 -2.84 -16.85 12.24
C ARG A 92 -2.67 -17.12 10.74
N GLU A 93 -3.77 -17.24 9.98
CA GLU A 93 -3.74 -17.59 8.57
C GLU A 93 -4.58 -16.64 7.75
N ASP A 94 -3.93 -15.89 6.85
CA ASP A 94 -4.64 -15.14 5.82
C ASP A 94 -5.04 -16.11 4.69
N GLN A 95 -6.24 -16.64 4.79
CA GLN A 95 -6.80 -17.58 3.80
C GLN A 95 -6.77 -17.01 2.38
N LYS A 96 -6.90 -15.69 2.22
CA LYS A 96 -6.86 -15.02 0.92
C LYS A 96 -5.46 -15.11 0.30
N SER A 97 -4.42 -14.92 1.09
CA SER A 97 -3.02 -15.04 0.62
C SER A 97 -2.66 -16.47 0.26
N HIS A 98 -3.14 -17.46 1.04
CA HIS A 98 -3.01 -18.86 0.68
C HIS A 98 -3.75 -19.23 -0.61
N ALA A 99 -4.98 -18.76 -0.76
CA ALA A 99 -5.75 -18.97 -1.99
C ALA A 99 -5.08 -18.32 -3.20
N LEU A 100 -4.55 -17.10 -3.05
CA LEU A 100 -3.79 -16.41 -4.09
C LEU A 100 -2.55 -17.21 -4.49
N LEU A 101 -1.75 -17.68 -3.52
CA LEU A 101 -0.56 -18.47 -3.80
C LEU A 101 -0.91 -19.75 -4.57
N SER A 102 -1.95 -20.48 -4.14
CA SER A 102 -2.44 -21.66 -4.82
C SER A 102 -2.93 -21.37 -6.23
N ALA A 103 -3.64 -20.28 -6.43
CA ALA A 103 -4.12 -19.85 -7.74
C ALA A 103 -2.97 -19.49 -8.70
N LEU A 104 -1.94 -18.80 -8.19
CA LEU A 104 -0.74 -18.47 -8.97
C LEU A 104 0.01 -19.73 -9.38
N GLN A 105 0.22 -20.68 -8.47
CA GLN A 105 0.91 -21.94 -8.77
C GLN A 105 0.17 -22.72 -9.86
N GLN A 106 -1.13 -22.98 -9.68
CA GLN A 106 -1.95 -23.67 -10.68
C GLN A 106 -2.02 -22.94 -12.01
N GLY A 107 -2.16 -21.60 -11.97
CA GLY A 107 -2.17 -20.77 -13.17
C GLY A 107 -0.86 -20.87 -13.96
N PHE A 108 0.27 -20.76 -13.28
CA PHE A 108 1.59 -20.85 -13.92
C PHE A 108 1.92 -22.25 -14.43
N GLU A 109 1.45 -23.31 -13.76
CA GLU A 109 1.56 -24.68 -14.26
C GLU A 109 0.80 -24.84 -15.57
N ARG A 110 -0.46 -24.37 -15.62
CA ARG A 110 -1.30 -24.43 -16.82
C ARG A 110 -0.71 -23.60 -17.97
N MET A 111 -0.24 -22.39 -17.68
CA MET A 111 0.43 -21.54 -18.67
C MET A 111 1.67 -22.25 -19.23
N GLY A 112 2.48 -22.89 -18.37
CA GLY A 112 3.64 -23.67 -18.79
C GLY A 112 3.28 -24.85 -19.69
N ALA A 113 2.20 -25.58 -19.35
CA ALA A 113 1.70 -26.70 -20.16
C ALA A 113 1.23 -26.24 -21.56
N MET A 114 0.73 -25.01 -21.68
CA MET A 114 0.32 -24.41 -22.95
C MET A 114 1.44 -23.71 -23.71
N GLY A 115 2.67 -23.71 -23.19
CA GLY A 115 3.79 -22.96 -23.79
C GLY A 115 3.65 -21.42 -23.62
N ALA A 116 2.74 -20.96 -22.78
CA ALA A 116 2.52 -19.53 -22.53
C ALA A 116 3.47 -18.97 -21.46
N ALA A 117 3.76 -17.69 -21.54
CA ALA A 117 4.57 -17.01 -20.53
C ALA A 117 3.85 -16.99 -19.18
N ARG A 118 4.58 -17.32 -18.10
CA ARG A 118 4.06 -17.30 -16.72
C ARG A 118 4.01 -15.86 -16.22
N LYS A 119 2.92 -15.16 -16.50
CA LYS A 119 2.68 -13.76 -16.14
C LYS A 119 1.34 -13.62 -15.43
N ALA A 120 1.33 -12.88 -14.32
CA ALA A 120 0.10 -12.56 -13.59
C ALA A 120 0.10 -11.08 -13.21
N VAL A 121 -1.09 -10.47 -13.21
CA VAL A 121 -1.33 -9.12 -12.70
C VAL A 121 -2.29 -9.23 -11.53
N ILE A 122 -1.92 -8.64 -10.40
CA ILE A 122 -2.72 -8.59 -9.18
C ILE A 122 -3.07 -7.14 -8.94
N PHE A 123 -4.35 -6.83 -8.78
CA PHE A 123 -4.81 -5.51 -8.39
C PHE A 123 -5.15 -5.49 -6.91
N THR A 124 -4.74 -4.43 -6.24
CA THR A 124 -5.06 -4.16 -4.82
C THR A 124 -5.60 -2.75 -4.68
N GLU A 125 -6.36 -2.49 -3.62
CA GLU A 125 -6.91 -1.16 -3.35
C GLU A 125 -5.98 -0.29 -2.50
N SER A 126 -4.95 -0.86 -1.87
CA SER A 126 -4.05 -0.11 -1.00
C SER A 126 -2.58 -0.51 -1.16
N ARG A 127 -1.67 0.45 -0.95
CA ARG A 127 -0.22 0.21 -0.94
C ARG A 127 0.19 -0.78 0.16
N ARG A 128 -0.47 -0.74 1.32
CA ARG A 128 -0.19 -1.67 2.43
C ARG A 128 -0.47 -3.11 2.03
N THR A 129 -1.60 -3.35 1.35
CA THR A 129 -1.91 -4.67 0.81
C THR A 129 -0.91 -5.06 -0.29
N GLN A 130 -0.51 -4.12 -1.15
CA GLN A 130 0.51 -4.34 -2.17
C GLN A 130 1.84 -4.78 -1.55
N ASP A 131 2.34 -4.05 -0.54
CA ASP A 131 3.59 -4.35 0.16
C ASP A 131 3.52 -5.69 0.92
N TYR A 132 2.40 -5.96 1.57
CA TYR A 132 2.17 -7.24 2.22
C TYR A 132 2.23 -8.40 1.22
N LEU A 133 1.48 -8.32 0.12
CA LEU A 133 1.45 -9.36 -0.90
C LEU A 133 2.82 -9.57 -1.53
N ALA A 134 3.58 -8.50 -1.78
CA ALA A 134 4.95 -8.61 -2.30
C ALA A 134 5.82 -9.41 -1.35
N ARG A 135 5.89 -9.04 -0.07
CA ARG A 135 6.66 -9.77 0.96
C ARG A 135 6.20 -11.22 1.10
N TYR A 136 4.89 -11.44 1.13
CA TYR A 136 4.31 -12.77 1.24
C TYR A 136 4.73 -13.66 0.07
N LEU A 137 4.59 -13.18 -1.16
CA LEU A 137 4.95 -13.94 -2.36
C LEU A 137 6.46 -14.13 -2.49
N GLU A 138 7.28 -13.13 -2.12
CA GLU A 138 8.75 -13.28 -2.06
C GLU A 138 9.18 -14.41 -1.12
N ALA A 139 8.57 -14.49 0.07
CA ALA A 139 8.81 -15.57 1.02
C ALA A 139 8.37 -16.96 0.49
N HIS A 140 7.48 -17.00 -0.51
CA HIS A 140 6.95 -18.24 -1.11
C HIS A 140 7.52 -18.53 -2.51
N GLY A 141 8.73 -18.09 -2.82
CA GLY A 141 9.48 -18.48 -4.01
C GLY A 141 9.37 -17.54 -5.21
N TYR A 142 8.79 -16.35 -5.02
CA TYR A 142 8.72 -15.32 -6.06
C TYR A 142 9.69 -14.15 -5.83
N ALA A 143 10.71 -14.33 -4.98
CA ALA A 143 11.75 -13.32 -4.78
C ALA A 143 12.41 -12.93 -6.10
N GLY A 144 12.52 -11.63 -6.36
CA GLY A 144 13.05 -11.08 -7.61
C GLY A 144 12.16 -11.26 -8.84
N LYS A 145 10.93 -11.78 -8.67
CA LYS A 145 9.98 -12.03 -9.77
C LYS A 145 8.76 -11.11 -9.72
N ILE A 146 8.78 -10.10 -8.88
CA ILE A 146 7.66 -9.20 -8.63
C ILE A 146 8.01 -7.79 -9.09
N THR A 147 7.10 -7.14 -9.80
CA THR A 147 7.13 -5.72 -10.10
C THR A 147 6.00 -5.03 -9.38
N MET A 148 6.31 -4.00 -8.60
CA MET A 148 5.34 -3.15 -7.94
C MET A 148 4.95 -2.00 -8.88
N PHE A 149 3.65 -1.69 -9.00
CA PHE A 149 3.16 -0.61 -9.83
C PHE A 149 2.10 0.20 -9.06
N SER A 150 2.34 1.49 -8.90
CA SER A 150 1.43 2.41 -8.20
C SER A 150 1.36 3.75 -8.92
N GLY A 151 0.48 4.65 -8.49
CA GLY A 151 0.34 5.97 -9.11
C GLY A 151 1.65 6.75 -9.19
N GLY A 152 2.42 6.83 -8.10
CA GLY A 152 3.67 7.57 -8.02
C GLY A 152 4.91 6.80 -8.52
N ASN A 153 4.97 5.49 -8.33
CA ASN A 153 6.10 4.62 -8.69
C ASN A 153 7.47 5.14 -8.21
N GLN A 154 7.53 5.76 -7.02
CA GLN A 154 8.72 6.45 -6.52
C GLN A 154 9.57 5.60 -5.55
N GLY A 155 9.16 4.38 -5.25
CA GLY A 155 9.92 3.48 -4.37
C GLY A 155 11.33 3.15 -4.88
N PRO A 156 12.24 2.72 -3.99
CA PRO A 156 13.64 2.42 -4.35
C PRO A 156 13.75 1.38 -5.48
N ALA A 157 12.95 0.31 -5.44
CA ALA A 157 12.94 -0.73 -6.46
C ALA A 157 12.51 -0.17 -7.84
N SER A 158 11.41 0.60 -7.87
CA SER A 158 10.91 1.24 -9.10
C SER A 158 11.92 2.24 -9.66
N THR A 159 12.60 2.98 -8.78
CA THR A 159 13.66 3.91 -9.18
C THR A 159 14.86 3.18 -9.80
N GLY A 160 15.28 2.07 -9.20
CA GLY A 160 16.36 1.25 -9.76
C GLY A 160 16.02 0.66 -11.13
N ILE A 161 14.78 0.19 -11.32
CA ILE A 161 14.29 -0.29 -12.62
C ILE A 161 14.33 0.84 -13.65
N TYR A 162 13.81 2.00 -13.30
CA TYR A 162 13.77 3.16 -14.16
C TYR A 162 15.18 3.64 -14.57
N GLN A 163 16.13 3.69 -13.65
CA GLN A 163 17.50 4.08 -13.95
C GLN A 163 18.19 3.13 -14.92
N ARG A 164 18.01 1.81 -14.75
CA ARG A 164 18.54 0.81 -15.70
C ARG A 164 17.91 0.96 -17.07
N TRP A 165 16.59 1.17 -17.11
CA TRP A 165 15.87 1.39 -18.37
C TRP A 165 16.35 2.66 -19.08
N LEU A 166 16.53 3.77 -18.36
CA LEU A 166 17.10 5.00 -18.93
C LEU A 166 18.49 4.76 -19.51
N ALA A 167 19.39 4.11 -18.77
CA ALA A 167 20.74 3.81 -19.24
C ALA A 167 20.74 3.00 -20.54
N GLN A 168 19.75 2.10 -20.70
CA GLN A 168 19.61 1.28 -21.90
C GLN A 168 19.03 2.04 -23.10
N TYR A 169 18.10 2.97 -22.89
CA TYR A 169 17.33 3.59 -23.96
C TYR A 169 17.60 5.09 -24.15
N THR A 170 18.55 5.68 -23.42
CA THR A 170 18.98 7.07 -23.63
C THR A 170 19.39 7.29 -25.09
N GLY A 171 18.83 8.33 -25.69
CA GLY A 171 19.07 8.68 -27.11
C GLY A 171 18.19 7.93 -28.12
N SER A 172 17.27 7.08 -27.67
CA SER A 172 16.25 6.45 -28.51
C SER A 172 14.90 7.15 -28.38
N ASP A 173 14.02 6.94 -29.36
CA ASP A 173 12.62 7.45 -29.37
C ASP A 173 11.75 6.88 -28.25
N ARG A 174 12.27 5.92 -27.49
CA ARG A 174 11.54 5.32 -26.35
C ARG A 174 11.53 6.23 -25.12
N VAL A 175 12.52 7.10 -24.98
CA VAL A 175 12.60 8.08 -23.90
C VAL A 175 11.83 9.31 -24.33
N THR A 176 10.68 9.55 -23.67
CA THR A 176 9.76 10.63 -24.04
C THR A 176 10.17 11.99 -23.47
N GLY A 177 11.10 11.99 -22.50
CA GLY A 177 11.47 13.18 -21.72
C GLY A 177 10.50 13.50 -20.58
N SER A 178 9.43 12.72 -20.41
CA SER A 178 8.54 12.79 -19.25
C SER A 178 8.88 11.70 -18.23
N PRO A 179 9.49 12.03 -17.08
CA PRO A 179 9.90 11.03 -16.10
C PRO A 179 8.75 10.14 -15.62
N ALA A 180 7.53 10.66 -15.56
CA ALA A 180 6.36 9.91 -15.14
C ALA A 180 5.95 8.84 -16.17
N ILE A 181 5.96 9.19 -17.46
CA ILE A 181 5.65 8.27 -18.55
C ILE A 181 6.77 7.23 -18.69
N ASP A 182 8.02 7.69 -18.72
CA ASP A 182 9.19 6.86 -18.90
C ASP A 182 9.33 5.82 -17.78
N ARG A 183 9.05 6.23 -16.53
CA ARG A 183 9.05 5.32 -15.37
C ARG A 183 7.98 4.24 -15.49
N ARG A 184 6.76 4.59 -15.89
CA ARG A 184 5.68 3.61 -16.12
C ARG A 184 6.06 2.62 -17.23
N THR A 185 6.62 3.11 -18.32
CA THR A 185 7.12 2.30 -19.42
C THR A 185 8.21 1.33 -18.96
N ALA A 186 9.16 1.83 -18.18
CA ALA A 186 10.25 1.02 -17.62
C ALA A 186 9.73 -0.14 -16.75
N LEU A 187 8.74 0.13 -15.89
CA LEU A 187 8.14 -0.89 -15.03
C LEU A 187 7.36 -1.94 -15.84
N ILE A 188 6.62 -1.52 -16.87
CA ILE A 188 5.90 -2.43 -17.76
C ILE A 188 6.88 -3.31 -18.55
N ASP A 189 7.96 -2.73 -19.06
CA ASP A 189 9.00 -3.48 -19.76
C ASP A 189 9.69 -4.49 -18.84
N HIS A 190 10.02 -4.07 -17.62
CA HIS A 190 10.58 -4.96 -16.60
C HIS A 190 9.63 -6.12 -16.27
N PHE A 191 8.33 -5.83 -16.08
CA PHE A 191 7.35 -6.90 -15.92
C PHE A 191 7.32 -7.85 -17.11
N ARG A 192 7.33 -7.34 -18.34
CA ARG A 192 7.26 -8.16 -19.54
C ARG A 192 8.49 -9.06 -19.73
N GLN A 193 9.67 -8.57 -19.38
CA GLN A 193 10.93 -9.23 -19.69
C GLN A 193 11.50 -10.04 -18.52
N GLU A 194 11.44 -9.51 -17.30
CA GLU A 194 12.20 -10.03 -16.18
C GLU A 194 11.33 -10.62 -15.07
N SER A 195 10.19 -10.01 -14.71
CA SER A 195 9.37 -10.50 -13.60
C SER A 195 8.17 -11.33 -14.06
N GLN A 196 7.56 -12.06 -13.14
CA GLN A 196 6.41 -12.94 -13.39
C GLN A 196 5.11 -12.34 -12.89
N ILE A 197 5.18 -11.51 -11.85
CA ILE A 197 4.02 -10.95 -11.17
C ILE A 197 4.13 -9.43 -11.18
N LEU A 198 3.05 -8.74 -11.55
CA LEU A 198 2.88 -7.31 -11.37
C LEU A 198 1.80 -7.11 -10.32
N ILE A 199 2.11 -6.37 -9.24
CA ILE A 199 1.11 -5.98 -8.24
C ILE A 199 0.84 -4.48 -8.41
N ALA A 200 -0.40 -4.14 -8.75
CA ALA A 200 -0.83 -2.77 -9.04
C ALA A 200 -1.83 -2.25 -8.00
N THR A 201 -1.74 -0.95 -7.68
CA THR A 201 -2.72 -0.18 -6.91
C THR A 201 -3.24 0.98 -7.73
#